data_f7af3d5b985c7e1c8c54ed4384b653fb
#
_entry.id   f7af3d5b985c7e1c8c54ed4384b653fb
#
_cell.length_a   1.000
_cell.length_b   1.000
_cell.length_c   1.000
_cell.angle_alpha   90.00
_cell.angle_beta   90.00
_cell.angle_gamma   90.00
#
_symmetry.space_group_name_H-M   'P 1'
#
loop_
_entity.id
_entity.type
_entity.pdbx_description
1 polymer ?
#
loop_
_entity_poly.entity_id
_entity_poly.type
_entity_poly.pdbx_seq_one_letter_code
_entity_poly.pdbx_strand_id
1 'polypeptide(L)'
;DDYSARQYYQQTNQIAVTREWREFSTPHDDTDLLFGELTGYPCCTSNLHQGWPKFVQNLWYATADNGLASLLFAPSQVTARVAGGIEVNLKEETAYPFEETVRYHVSFTDKKVKKVFFPFHLRIPGWCKQPVVKLNGKPLTVDAYPGTVTRINREWKEGDILSLELPMEVTVSRWYENSAVVE
;
A
#
# COMPACT_ATOMS: atom_id res chain seq x y z
N ASP A 1 -10.87 -17.85 10.72
CA ASP A 1 -11.19 -17.88 9.28
C ASP A 1 -10.33 -18.94 8.65
N ASP A 2 -10.96 -19.93 8.02
CA ASP A 2 -10.21 -21.04 7.40
C ASP A 2 -9.73 -20.74 5.97
N TYR A 3 -10.17 -19.62 5.37
CA TYR A 3 -9.84 -19.18 4.02
C TYR A 3 -10.01 -20.26 2.94
N SER A 4 -10.77 -21.31 3.22
CA SER A 4 -10.96 -22.44 2.32
C SER A 4 -11.96 -22.13 1.19
N ALA A 5 -12.90 -21.23 1.45
CA ALA A 5 -13.92 -20.83 0.50
C ALA A 5 -13.57 -19.50 -0.18
N ARG A 6 -13.77 -19.43 -1.49
CA ARG A 6 -13.45 -18.27 -2.31
C ARG A 6 -14.37 -18.18 -3.54
N GLN A 7 -14.41 -17.02 -4.15
CA GLN A 7 -15.12 -16.77 -5.39
C GLN A 7 -14.12 -16.24 -6.42
N TYR A 8 -14.13 -16.79 -7.63
CA TYR A 8 -13.20 -16.35 -8.68
C TYR A 8 -13.62 -15.01 -9.28
N TYR A 9 -14.84 -14.94 -9.80
CA TYR A 9 -15.44 -13.68 -10.21
C TYR A 9 -16.38 -13.17 -9.13
N GLN A 10 -16.21 -11.95 -8.75
CA GLN A 10 -17.10 -11.27 -7.83
C GLN A 10 -18.09 -10.41 -8.61
N GLN A 11 -19.37 -10.69 -8.43
CA GLN A 11 -20.42 -9.81 -8.91
C GLN A 11 -20.73 -8.73 -7.87
N THR A 12 -20.98 -7.52 -8.33
CA THR A 12 -21.36 -6.42 -7.45
C THR A 12 -22.63 -6.79 -6.68
N ASN A 13 -22.55 -6.67 -5.34
CA ASN A 13 -23.66 -6.92 -4.41
C ASN A 13 -24.22 -8.36 -4.44
N GLN A 14 -23.48 -9.32 -4.96
CA GLN A 14 -23.93 -10.71 -5.03
C GLN A 14 -22.86 -11.69 -4.54
N ILE A 15 -23.30 -12.64 -3.73
CA ILE A 15 -22.54 -13.85 -3.40
C ILE A 15 -23.38 -15.03 -3.88
N ALA A 16 -22.91 -15.72 -4.90
CA ALA A 16 -23.55 -16.92 -5.39
C ALA A 16 -22.99 -18.14 -4.66
N VAL A 17 -23.87 -18.94 -4.07
CA VAL A 17 -23.52 -20.19 -3.37
C VAL A 17 -24.05 -21.44 -4.09
N THR A 18 -24.87 -21.25 -5.11
CA THR A 18 -25.43 -22.30 -5.92
C THR A 18 -25.14 -22.03 -7.38
N ARG A 19 -25.01 -23.13 -8.16
CA ARG A 19 -24.86 -23.03 -9.60
C ARG A 19 -26.17 -22.56 -10.23
N GLU A 20 -26.09 -21.46 -10.97
CA GLU A 20 -27.22 -20.87 -11.68
C GLU A 20 -26.81 -20.49 -13.09
N TRP A 21 -27.77 -20.54 -14.01
CA TRP A 21 -27.55 -20.05 -15.37
C TRP A 21 -27.33 -18.53 -15.36
N ARG A 22 -26.41 -18.08 -16.20
CA ARG A 22 -26.10 -16.65 -16.40
C ARG A 22 -26.26 -16.29 -17.88
N GLU A 23 -26.59 -15.03 -18.17
CA GLU A 23 -26.66 -14.53 -19.55
C GLU A 23 -25.32 -14.57 -20.28
N PHE A 24 -24.24 -14.45 -19.55
CA PHE A 24 -22.90 -14.67 -20.06
C PHE A 24 -22.41 -16.05 -19.61
N SER A 25 -21.80 -16.77 -20.52
CA SER A 25 -21.18 -18.06 -20.19
C SER A 25 -19.68 -17.88 -20.02
N THR A 26 -19.12 -18.63 -19.09
CA THR A 26 -17.70 -18.80 -18.95
C THR A 26 -17.28 -20.17 -19.43
N PRO A 27 -16.05 -20.40 -19.88
CA PRO A 27 -15.57 -21.71 -20.26
C PRO A 27 -15.49 -22.72 -19.10
N HIS A 28 -15.91 -22.34 -17.91
CA HIS A 28 -15.80 -23.11 -16.68
C HIS A 28 -17.14 -23.47 -16.04
N ASP A 29 -18.15 -23.64 -16.83
CA ASP A 29 -19.44 -24.20 -16.38
C ASP A 29 -20.13 -23.35 -15.31
N ASP A 30 -19.89 -22.03 -15.30
CA ASP A 30 -20.41 -21.06 -14.34
C ASP A 30 -19.99 -21.30 -12.85
N THR A 31 -19.07 -22.23 -12.61
CA THR A 31 -18.58 -22.50 -11.25
C THR A 31 -17.66 -21.41 -10.72
N ASP A 32 -17.08 -20.60 -11.58
CA ASP A 32 -16.25 -19.46 -11.28
C ASP A 32 -17.00 -18.30 -10.59
N LEU A 33 -18.34 -18.31 -10.67
CA LEU A 33 -19.22 -17.36 -9.97
C LEU A 33 -19.66 -17.86 -8.59
N LEU A 34 -19.39 -19.11 -8.25
CA LEU A 34 -19.78 -19.69 -6.99
C LEU A 34 -18.77 -19.35 -5.88
N PHE A 35 -19.28 -19.13 -4.68
CA PHE A 35 -18.47 -19.07 -3.50
C PHE A 35 -18.28 -20.46 -2.92
N GLY A 36 -17.05 -20.97 -2.85
CA GLY A 36 -16.77 -22.31 -2.38
C GLY A 36 -15.29 -22.68 -2.44
N GLU A 37 -14.98 -23.93 -2.13
CA GLU A 37 -13.60 -24.44 -2.12
C GLU A 37 -13.01 -24.56 -3.53
N LEU A 38 -13.81 -24.98 -4.49
CA LEU A 38 -13.42 -25.14 -5.89
C LEU A 38 -14.25 -24.21 -6.77
N THR A 39 -13.60 -23.28 -7.42
CA THR A 39 -14.23 -22.25 -8.24
C THR A 39 -14.02 -22.45 -9.74
N GLY A 40 -13.62 -23.63 -10.19
CA GLY A 40 -13.33 -23.88 -11.59
C GLY A 40 -12.01 -23.31 -12.14
N TYR A 41 -11.31 -22.49 -11.37
CA TYR A 41 -10.02 -21.87 -11.75
C TYR A 41 -8.88 -22.27 -10.81
N PRO A 42 -8.39 -23.51 -10.85
CA PRO A 42 -7.31 -23.97 -9.96
C PRO A 42 -6.00 -23.22 -10.19
N CYS A 43 -5.75 -22.73 -11.41
CA CYS A 43 -4.54 -21.96 -11.74
C CYS A 43 -4.45 -20.66 -10.92
N CYS A 44 -5.53 -19.92 -10.78
CA CYS A 44 -5.53 -18.66 -10.02
C CYS A 44 -5.37 -18.92 -8.53
N THR A 45 -6.00 -19.94 -8.01
CA THR A 45 -5.81 -20.41 -6.64
C THR A 45 -4.36 -20.83 -6.37
N SER A 46 -3.76 -21.60 -7.29
CA SER A 46 -2.38 -22.07 -7.18
C SER A 46 -1.35 -20.93 -7.25
N ASN A 47 -1.69 -19.83 -7.90
CA ASN A 47 -0.78 -18.72 -8.13
C ASN A 47 -1.00 -17.51 -7.20
N LEU A 48 -2.06 -17.50 -6.40
CA LEU A 48 -2.38 -16.39 -5.48
C LEU A 48 -1.20 -16.02 -4.57
N HIS A 49 -0.50 -17.01 -4.05
CA HIS A 49 0.64 -16.80 -3.16
C HIS A 49 1.79 -16.04 -3.79
N GLN A 50 1.92 -16.02 -5.12
CA GLN A 50 2.97 -15.27 -5.82
C GLN A 50 2.80 -13.75 -5.70
N GLY A 51 1.61 -13.26 -5.37
CA GLY A 51 1.35 -11.85 -5.13
C GLY A 51 2.10 -11.30 -3.93
N TRP A 52 2.20 -12.07 -2.85
CA TRP A 52 2.82 -11.61 -1.60
C TRP A 52 4.31 -11.30 -1.72
N PRO A 53 5.17 -12.17 -2.27
CA PRO A 53 6.57 -11.83 -2.49
C PRO A 53 6.74 -10.60 -3.37
N LYS A 54 5.95 -10.46 -4.43
CA LYS A 54 5.99 -9.28 -5.30
C LYS A 54 5.57 -8.01 -4.56
N PHE A 55 4.54 -8.08 -3.73
CA PHE A 55 4.13 -6.96 -2.89
C PHE A 55 5.26 -6.53 -1.96
N VAL A 56 5.85 -7.48 -1.23
CA VAL A 56 6.96 -7.20 -0.30
C VAL A 56 8.17 -6.60 -1.00
N GLN A 57 8.53 -7.10 -2.18
CA GLN A 57 9.64 -6.58 -2.98
C GLN A 57 9.44 -5.13 -3.43
N ASN A 58 8.19 -4.66 -3.48
CA ASN A 58 7.83 -3.34 -3.98
C ASN A 58 7.41 -2.35 -2.88
N LEU A 59 7.61 -2.68 -1.61
CA LEU A 59 7.36 -1.75 -0.51
C LEU A 59 8.36 -0.60 -0.49
N TRP A 60 9.64 -0.91 -0.73
CA TRP A 60 10.75 0.03 -0.63
C TRP A 60 11.63 0.03 -1.86
N TYR A 61 12.15 1.20 -2.21
CA TYR A 61 13.07 1.38 -3.32
C TYR A 61 14.24 2.26 -2.92
N ALA A 62 15.44 1.91 -3.41
CA ALA A 62 16.55 2.85 -3.45
C ALA A 62 16.32 3.86 -4.57
N THR A 63 16.69 5.11 -4.36
CA THR A 63 16.50 6.18 -5.34
C THR A 63 17.83 6.64 -5.93
N ALA A 64 17.80 7.14 -7.18
CA ALA A 64 19.01 7.58 -7.88
C ALA A 64 19.74 8.75 -7.19
N ASP A 65 19.07 9.46 -6.30
CA ASP A 65 19.62 10.56 -5.50
C ASP A 65 20.16 10.10 -4.13
N ASN A 66 20.53 8.83 -4.00
CA ASN A 66 21.08 8.21 -2.79
C ASN A 66 20.14 8.26 -1.57
N GLY A 67 18.87 8.15 -1.82
CA GLY A 67 17.82 8.11 -0.81
C GLY A 67 16.98 6.83 -0.86
N LEU A 68 15.80 6.89 -0.26
CA LEU A 68 14.82 5.81 -0.20
C LEU A 68 13.44 6.29 -0.62
N ALA A 69 12.63 5.36 -1.11
CA ALA A 69 11.21 5.60 -1.38
C ALA A 69 10.35 4.51 -0.73
N SER A 70 9.25 4.92 -0.09
CA SER A 70 8.13 4.08 0.32
C SER A 70 6.96 4.37 -0.61
N LEU A 71 6.60 3.40 -1.45
CA LEU A 71 5.58 3.57 -2.48
C LEU A 71 4.29 2.79 -2.20
N LEU A 72 4.37 1.75 -1.38
CA LEU A 72 3.25 0.97 -0.88
C LEU A 72 3.32 0.94 0.65
N PHE A 73 2.16 0.99 1.30
CA PHE A 73 2.10 1.10 2.75
C PHE A 73 1.72 -0.24 3.38
N ALA A 74 2.63 -0.75 4.21
CA ALA A 74 2.40 -1.94 5.03
C ALA A 74 3.39 -1.96 6.19
N PRO A 75 3.05 -2.57 7.34
CA PRO A 75 4.01 -2.76 8.43
C PRO A 75 5.26 -3.46 7.91
N SER A 76 6.39 -2.75 7.94
CA SER A 76 7.63 -3.24 7.33
C SER A 76 8.85 -2.53 7.90
N GLN A 77 10.03 -3.08 7.60
CA GLN A 77 11.29 -2.49 7.97
C GLN A 77 12.29 -2.67 6.84
N VAL A 78 13.06 -1.62 6.55
CA VAL A 78 14.15 -1.69 5.61
C VAL A 78 15.45 -1.24 6.27
N THR A 79 16.52 -1.97 5.99
CA THR A 79 17.90 -1.55 6.26
C THR A 79 18.57 -1.28 4.93
N ALA A 80 19.03 -0.06 4.71
CA ALA A 80 19.57 0.35 3.44
C ALA A 80 20.72 1.35 3.58
N ARG A 81 21.54 1.46 2.54
CA ARG A 81 22.62 2.43 2.47
C ARG A 81 22.16 3.65 1.70
N VAL A 82 22.29 4.82 2.34
CA VAL A 82 21.94 6.13 1.79
C VAL A 82 23.14 7.08 1.87
N ALA A 83 23.03 8.26 1.30
CA ALA A 83 24.04 9.33 1.41
C ALA A 83 25.46 8.86 1.10
N GLY A 84 25.62 7.99 0.08
CA GLY A 84 26.93 7.50 -0.31
C GLY A 84 27.51 6.37 0.55
N GLY A 85 26.70 5.69 1.36
CA GLY A 85 27.12 4.46 2.05
C GLY A 85 26.76 4.33 3.53
N ILE A 86 26.06 5.30 4.10
CA ILE A 86 25.63 5.23 5.50
C ILE A 86 24.43 4.32 5.63
N GLU A 87 24.51 3.34 6.51
CA GLU A 87 23.44 2.37 6.74
C GLU A 87 22.40 2.93 7.71
N VAL A 88 21.17 3.03 7.22
CA VAL A 88 20.00 3.47 7.96
C VAL A 88 18.96 2.37 8.06
N ASN A 89 18.15 2.45 9.10
CA ASN A 89 17.02 1.57 9.33
C ASN A 89 15.76 2.43 9.42
N LEU A 90 14.78 2.16 8.57
CA LEU A 90 13.45 2.75 8.63
C LEU A 90 12.43 1.66 8.92
N LYS A 91 11.68 1.85 10.01
CA LYS A 91 10.56 0.99 10.37
C LYS A 91 9.26 1.72 10.06
N GLU A 92 8.43 1.11 9.22
CA GLU A 92 7.09 1.58 8.89
C GLU A 92 6.06 0.91 9.81
N GLU A 93 5.29 1.73 10.49
CA GLU A 93 4.17 1.32 11.35
C GLU A 93 2.89 1.91 10.81
N THR A 94 1.93 1.04 10.48
CA THR A 94 0.63 1.44 9.94
C THR A 94 -0.37 0.30 10.06
N ALA A 95 -1.65 0.62 10.13
CA ALA A 95 -2.75 -0.30 9.88
C ALA A 95 -3.49 0.05 8.56
N TYR A 96 -2.82 0.80 7.65
CA TYR A 96 -3.36 1.10 6.33
C TYR A 96 -3.75 -0.20 5.58
N PRO A 97 -4.89 -0.29 4.90
CA PRO A 97 -5.85 0.79 4.59
C PRO A 97 -6.96 1.00 5.65
N PHE A 98 -6.88 0.40 6.81
CA PHE A 98 -7.92 0.49 7.85
C PHE A 98 -7.73 1.71 8.78
N GLU A 99 -6.55 2.33 8.73
CA GLU A 99 -6.23 3.58 9.41
C GLU A 99 -5.54 4.55 8.45
N GLU A 100 -5.70 5.82 8.73
CA GLU A 100 -5.24 6.91 7.85
C GLU A 100 -3.76 7.27 8.04
N THR A 101 -3.08 6.70 9.05
CA THR A 101 -1.73 7.15 9.42
C THR A 101 -0.67 6.10 9.12
N VAL A 102 0.39 6.55 8.48
CA VAL A 102 1.64 5.80 8.27
C VAL A 102 2.76 6.51 9.02
N ARG A 103 3.52 5.78 9.86
CA ARG A 103 4.64 6.32 10.63
C ARG A 103 5.94 5.64 10.24
N TYR A 104 6.97 6.44 10.05
CA TYR A 104 8.33 5.98 9.73
C TYR A 104 9.28 6.37 10.85
N HIS A 105 9.82 5.36 11.53
CA HIS A 105 10.82 5.53 12.58
C HIS A 105 12.21 5.44 11.97
N VAL A 106 13.00 6.47 12.14
CA VAL A 106 14.36 6.57 11.61
C VAL A 106 15.37 6.16 12.68
N SER A 107 16.25 5.23 12.35
CA SER A 107 17.37 4.87 13.22
C SER A 107 18.61 4.53 12.40
N PHE A 108 19.78 4.54 13.05
CA PHE A 108 21.05 4.27 12.41
C PHE A 108 21.70 3.01 12.99
N THR A 109 22.23 2.18 12.09
CA THR A 109 22.91 0.94 12.50
C THR A 109 24.17 1.26 13.31
N ASP A 110 25.01 2.20 12.83
CA ASP A 110 26.16 2.68 13.59
C ASP A 110 25.70 3.71 14.63
N LYS A 111 25.81 3.37 15.91
CA LYS A 111 25.45 4.25 17.04
C LYS A 111 26.31 5.51 17.18
N LYS A 112 27.42 5.61 16.46
CA LYS A 112 28.23 6.84 16.38
C LYS A 112 27.60 7.87 15.44
N VAL A 113 26.84 7.43 14.45
CA VAL A 113 26.10 8.30 13.54
C VAL A 113 24.90 8.90 14.30
N LYS A 114 24.81 10.21 14.34
CA LYS A 114 23.73 10.93 15.02
C LYS A 114 22.76 11.58 14.05
N LYS A 115 23.20 11.81 12.81
CA LYS A 115 22.42 12.48 11.77
C LYS A 115 22.93 12.11 10.39
N VAL A 116 22.04 12.05 9.43
CA VAL A 116 22.34 11.74 8.03
C VAL A 116 21.44 12.56 7.13
N PHE A 117 21.99 13.19 6.11
CA PHE A 117 21.23 13.91 5.11
C PHE A 117 20.92 12.96 3.93
N PHE A 118 19.64 12.68 3.71
CA PHE A 118 19.21 11.92 2.54
C PHE A 118 17.76 12.27 2.14
N PRO A 119 17.42 12.15 0.86
CA PRO A 119 16.05 12.31 0.39
C PRO A 119 15.21 11.08 0.74
N PHE A 120 14.01 11.31 1.28
CA PHE A 120 13.01 10.27 1.47
C PHE A 120 11.79 10.60 0.63
N HIS A 121 11.35 9.66 -0.19
CA HIS A 121 10.27 9.82 -1.14
C HIS A 121 9.04 9.05 -0.67
N LEU A 122 7.88 9.71 -0.62
CA LEU A 122 6.61 9.15 -0.21
C LEU A 122 5.57 9.26 -1.32
N ARG A 123 4.89 8.19 -1.62
CA ARG A 123 3.73 8.23 -2.52
C ARG A 123 2.56 8.89 -1.82
N ILE A 124 1.91 9.83 -2.49
CA ILE A 124 0.62 10.39 -2.08
C ILE A 124 -0.46 9.76 -2.98
N PRO A 125 -1.40 8.98 -2.42
CA PRO A 125 -2.48 8.40 -3.19
C PRO A 125 -3.33 9.46 -3.90
N GLY A 126 -3.81 9.16 -5.11
CA GLY A 126 -4.62 10.09 -5.89
C GLY A 126 -5.95 10.46 -5.25
N TRP A 127 -6.51 9.58 -4.42
CA TRP A 127 -7.75 9.81 -3.70
C TRP A 127 -7.58 10.75 -2.49
N CYS A 128 -6.39 10.85 -1.90
CA CYS A 128 -6.16 11.67 -0.70
C CYS A 128 -6.05 13.15 -1.07
N LYS A 129 -7.10 13.91 -0.83
CA LYS A 129 -7.19 15.32 -1.20
C LYS A 129 -6.34 16.23 -0.31
N GLN A 130 -6.17 15.89 0.95
CA GLN A 130 -5.51 16.73 1.97
C GLN A 130 -4.48 15.94 2.77
N PRO A 131 -3.40 15.45 2.15
CA PRO A 131 -2.35 14.73 2.87
C PRO A 131 -1.65 15.67 3.84
N VAL A 132 -1.31 15.16 5.04
CA VAL A 132 -0.56 15.92 6.04
C VAL A 132 0.71 15.18 6.39
N VAL A 133 1.85 15.86 6.28
CA VAL A 133 3.14 15.33 6.66
C VAL A 133 3.58 15.99 7.97
N LYS A 134 3.99 15.18 8.95
CA LYS A 134 4.50 15.67 10.24
C LYS A 134 5.85 15.05 10.54
N LEU A 135 6.70 15.82 11.19
CA LEU A 135 7.95 15.32 11.76
C LEU A 135 7.93 15.53 13.28
N ASN A 136 8.12 14.44 14.02
CA ASN A 136 8.10 14.48 15.49
C ASN A 136 6.83 15.17 16.03
N GLY A 137 5.68 14.89 15.40
CA GLY A 137 4.37 15.45 15.73
C GLY A 137 4.13 16.90 15.26
N LYS A 138 5.10 17.56 14.63
CA LYS A 138 4.94 18.92 14.11
C LYS A 138 4.73 18.91 12.59
N PRO A 139 3.81 19.72 12.06
CA PRO A 139 3.62 19.84 10.61
C PRO A 139 4.93 20.15 9.90
N LEU A 140 5.18 19.44 8.81
CA LEU A 140 6.32 19.65 7.91
C LEU A 140 5.80 20.21 6.59
N THR A 141 6.25 21.39 6.21
CA THR A 141 5.89 21.98 4.92
C THR A 141 6.62 21.26 3.81
N VAL A 142 5.87 20.54 2.98
CA VAL A 142 6.35 19.81 1.81
C VAL A 142 5.31 19.88 0.70
N ASP A 143 5.74 19.74 -0.53
CA ASP A 143 4.85 19.68 -1.70
C ASP A 143 4.22 18.28 -1.80
N ALA A 144 3.13 18.06 -1.06
CA ALA A 144 2.39 16.81 -1.03
C ALA A 144 1.06 16.98 -1.75
N TYR A 145 0.96 16.49 -2.99
CA TYR A 145 -0.24 16.58 -3.81
C TYR A 145 -0.79 15.19 -4.15
N PRO A 146 -2.12 15.05 -4.29
CA PRO A 146 -2.73 13.80 -4.74
C PRO A 146 -2.10 13.25 -6.02
N GLY A 147 -1.82 11.95 -6.05
CA GLY A 147 -1.27 11.26 -7.23
C GLY A 147 0.21 11.52 -7.50
N THR A 148 0.95 12.07 -6.55
CA THR A 148 2.39 12.37 -6.71
C THR A 148 3.29 11.54 -5.80
N VAL A 149 4.59 11.65 -6.03
CA VAL A 149 5.62 11.20 -5.10
C VAL A 149 6.30 12.43 -4.51
N THR A 150 6.10 12.64 -3.23
CA THR A 150 6.66 13.76 -2.48
C THR A 150 8.08 13.46 -2.04
N ARG A 151 9.01 14.37 -2.33
CA ARG A 151 10.41 14.27 -1.93
C ARG A 151 10.65 15.10 -0.67
N ILE A 152 11.10 14.46 0.40
CA ILE A 152 11.48 15.09 1.66
C ILE A 152 13.00 15.08 1.77
N ASN A 153 13.64 16.17 1.42
CA ASN A 153 15.08 16.30 1.36
C ASN A 153 15.60 17.03 2.62
N ARG A 154 16.16 16.27 3.57
CA ARG A 154 16.54 16.81 4.86
C ARG A 154 17.61 16.01 5.59
N GLU A 155 18.17 16.59 6.65
CA GLU A 155 18.97 15.90 7.65
C GLU A 155 18.05 15.16 8.63
N TRP A 156 18.17 13.84 8.68
CA TRP A 156 17.46 12.97 9.62
C TRP A 156 18.31 12.71 10.84
N LYS A 157 17.68 12.59 12.01
CA LYS A 157 18.32 12.29 13.29
C LYS A 157 17.87 10.92 13.79
N GLU A 158 18.73 10.32 14.64
CA GLU A 158 18.35 9.11 15.37
C GLU A 158 17.08 9.37 16.18
N GLY A 159 16.07 8.49 15.98
CA GLY A 159 14.78 8.59 16.66
C GLY A 159 13.77 9.53 16.01
N ASP A 160 14.07 10.16 14.87
CA ASP A 160 13.05 10.93 14.13
C ASP A 160 11.87 10.05 13.74
N ILE A 161 10.67 10.60 13.87
CA ILE A 161 9.41 9.98 13.45
C ILE A 161 8.76 10.87 12.40
N LEU A 162 8.71 10.39 11.18
CA LEU A 162 7.94 11.00 10.10
C LEU A 162 6.55 10.36 10.06
N SER A 163 5.50 11.16 10.08
CA SER A 163 4.11 10.69 9.93
C SER A 163 3.51 11.25 8.66
N LEU A 164 2.87 10.38 7.89
CA LEU A 164 2.02 10.72 6.76
C LEU A 164 0.57 10.41 7.17
N GLU A 165 -0.27 11.44 7.17
CA GLU A 165 -1.70 11.31 7.41
C GLU A 165 -2.43 11.42 6.07
N LEU A 166 -3.29 10.47 5.79
CA LEU A 166 -4.04 10.31 4.54
C LEU A 166 -5.55 10.29 4.85
N PRO A 167 -6.17 11.45 5.13
CA PRO A 167 -7.60 11.51 5.44
C PRO A 167 -8.44 10.81 4.38
N MET A 168 -9.28 9.87 4.81
CA MET A 168 -10.16 9.07 3.96
C MET A 168 -11.58 9.63 4.03
N GLU A 169 -12.22 9.70 2.90
CA GLU A 169 -13.63 10.11 2.79
C GLU A 169 -14.37 9.07 1.97
N VAL A 170 -15.55 8.70 2.41
CA VAL A 170 -16.43 7.87 1.58
C VAL A 170 -16.99 8.75 0.48
N THR A 171 -16.71 8.40 -0.76
CA THR A 171 -17.19 9.12 -1.94
C THR A 171 -18.05 8.22 -2.81
N VAL A 172 -18.92 8.83 -3.61
CA VAL A 172 -19.75 8.12 -4.58
C VAL A 172 -19.46 8.68 -5.96
N SER A 173 -18.92 7.83 -6.83
CA SER A 173 -18.72 8.18 -8.23
C SER A 173 -19.77 7.50 -9.12
N ARG A 174 -20.14 8.16 -10.22
CA ARG A 174 -21.05 7.61 -11.24
C ARG A 174 -20.24 7.08 -12.41
N TRP A 175 -20.60 5.90 -12.83
CA TRP A 175 -19.95 5.20 -13.92
C TRP A 175 -20.93 4.91 -15.05
N TYR A 176 -20.52 4.04 -15.96
CA TYR A 176 -21.27 3.65 -17.13
C TYR A 176 -22.71 3.20 -16.76
N GLU A 177 -23.70 3.53 -17.60
CA GLU A 177 -25.13 3.20 -17.43
C GLU A 177 -25.74 3.59 -16.07
N ASN A 178 -25.32 4.75 -15.53
CA ASN A 178 -25.76 5.23 -14.24
C ASN A 178 -25.39 4.33 -13.04
N SER A 179 -24.50 3.39 -13.20
CA SER A 179 -23.96 2.65 -12.05
C SER A 179 -23.25 3.61 -11.08
N ALA A 180 -23.25 3.26 -9.82
CA ALA A 180 -22.58 4.04 -8.78
C ALA A 180 -21.55 3.15 -8.08
N VAL A 181 -20.39 3.73 -7.79
CA VAL A 181 -19.34 3.08 -7.00
C VAL A 181 -19.15 3.88 -5.72
N VAL A 182 -19.14 3.19 -4.60
CA VAL A 182 -18.75 3.76 -3.29
C VAL A 182 -17.28 3.46 -3.10
N GLU A 183 -16.50 4.50 -2.91
CA GLU A 183 -15.04 4.44 -2.77
C GLU A 183 -14.58 5.03 -1.44
#